data_749216304c75c710e33038a20df9fcbe
#
_entry.id   749216304c75c710e33038a20df9fcbe
#
_cell.length_a   1.000
_cell.length_b   1.000
_cell.length_c   1.000
_cell.angle_alpha   90.00
_cell.angle_beta   90.00
_cell.angle_gamma   90.00
#
_symmetry.space_group_name_H-M   'P 1'
#
loop_
_entity.id
_entity.type
_entity.pdbx_description
1 polymer ?
#
loop_
_entity_poly.entity_id
_entity_poly.type
_entity_poly.pdbx_seq_one_letter_code
_entity_poly.pdbx_strand_id
1 'polypeptide(L)'
;MNPSPSIVGLSDIEALERVPLEQRDLPSSTYELLQRSAQRHGQRIALSCLLHGSAAEEPLRISYAELFARVTQTANALHRLGLESHQAVSFLLPNLPQTHYVIWGGEAAGIVNAINPLLEPEQIAELIRASNTRVLVTLAPFPGTDLWQKVAGLRAQLPELYAIVVVDPANLLPAPQREALKAQRGPLPEGVLDFDTLIADCPADRLESGRAIHPDDVASYFHTGGTTGTPKLAPHSHFNEVAMAEIMGLNADYGVDDVLLCGLPLFHVNGVMVTGLAPFHRGAQVLLAGPQGYRNPTLIQDFWKLVERYRVTSFSGVPTIYAALLQVPSDGRDLSSLRFALCGAAPMPVELIRQFEARTGLKVIEGYGLTEGTCGTSCNPRGGERRPGSIGLRLPYCQVKVAVLDGEGNYLRDAAPNEVGNLCLKGPTVFKGYLQQDRNRDIWIGDGWFNTGDLGRIDEDGYIWLTGRSKDLIIRGGHNIDPQMIEEALHRHPAVALAAAVGKPDAKAGELPVAYIQLKPGASASEEELLEHASRHVPERAAVPKDIWLIESMPVTAVGKTFKPALRLDAIRRVLEEESRRIAEDIRVEVVADERHGQLAHLHVPALDERRRAALEELLGGYALNYRLHAV
;
A
#
# COMPACT_ATOMS: atom_id res chain seq x y z
N MET A 1 -21.94 -16.79 18.27
CA MET A 1 -22.59 -16.26 17.04
C MET A 1 -22.67 -17.42 16.07
N ASN A 2 -23.79 -17.60 15.36
CA ASN A 2 -23.80 -18.56 14.25
C ASN A 2 -22.77 -18.09 13.21
N PRO A 3 -22.00 -18.99 12.59
CA PRO A 3 -21.10 -18.61 11.52
C PRO A 3 -21.90 -17.89 10.43
N SER A 4 -21.42 -16.71 10.03
CA SER A 4 -22.03 -16.01 8.90
C SER A 4 -21.91 -16.91 7.67
N PRO A 5 -22.96 -17.04 6.85
CA PRO A 5 -22.86 -17.83 5.65
C PRO A 5 -21.73 -17.28 4.78
N SER A 6 -20.88 -18.16 4.27
CA SER A 6 -19.81 -17.78 3.36
C SER A 6 -20.39 -17.07 2.14
N ILE A 7 -19.88 -15.90 1.78
CA ILE A 7 -20.33 -15.18 0.58
C ILE A 7 -19.94 -16.00 -0.65
N VAL A 8 -20.96 -16.41 -1.41
CA VAL A 8 -20.85 -17.18 -2.65
C VAL A 8 -21.07 -16.29 -3.87
N GLY A 9 -21.96 -15.31 -3.75
CA GLY A 9 -22.32 -14.40 -4.84
C GLY A 9 -22.93 -13.09 -4.36
N LEU A 10 -23.37 -12.27 -5.31
CA LEU A 10 -23.95 -10.96 -5.04
C LEU A 10 -25.21 -11.04 -4.16
N SER A 11 -26.03 -12.09 -4.34
CA SER A 11 -27.24 -12.30 -3.54
C SER A 11 -26.98 -12.49 -2.04
N ASP A 12 -25.81 -13.05 -1.66
CA ASP A 12 -25.43 -13.18 -0.25
C ASP A 12 -25.04 -11.83 0.34
N ILE A 13 -24.38 -10.99 -0.47
CA ILE A 13 -24.06 -9.60 -0.09
C ILE A 13 -25.34 -8.83 0.15
N GLU A 14 -26.30 -8.91 -0.77
CA GLU A 14 -27.62 -8.26 -0.64
C GLU A 14 -28.41 -8.80 0.56
N ALA A 15 -28.27 -10.10 0.87
CA ALA A 15 -28.89 -10.70 2.05
C ALA A 15 -28.28 -10.15 3.36
N LEU A 16 -26.96 -9.94 3.41
CA LEU A 16 -26.29 -9.29 4.55
C LEU A 16 -26.74 -7.84 4.74
N GLU A 17 -26.97 -7.12 3.66
CA GLU A 17 -27.39 -5.72 3.64
C GLU A 17 -28.86 -5.50 4.02
N ARG A 18 -29.68 -6.54 4.08
CA ARG A 18 -31.05 -6.46 4.64
C ARG A 18 -31.05 -5.98 6.11
N VAL A 19 -29.94 -6.22 6.82
CA VAL A 19 -29.68 -5.57 8.10
C VAL A 19 -28.86 -4.31 7.81
N PRO A 20 -29.42 -3.11 7.92
CA PRO A 20 -28.67 -1.87 7.74
C PRO A 20 -27.43 -1.81 8.62
N LEU A 21 -26.37 -1.16 8.14
CA LEU A 21 -25.10 -1.11 8.87
C LEU A 21 -25.27 -0.46 10.26
N GLU A 22 -26.13 0.55 10.37
CA GLU A 22 -26.45 1.27 11.61
C GLU A 22 -27.15 0.38 12.66
N GLN A 23 -27.75 -0.74 12.25
CA GLN A 23 -28.39 -1.72 13.12
C GLN A 23 -27.46 -2.82 13.60
N ARG A 24 -26.18 -2.82 13.18
CA ARG A 24 -25.20 -3.85 13.52
C ARG A 24 -24.46 -3.63 14.82
N ASP A 25 -24.93 -2.72 15.70
CA ASP A 25 -24.28 -2.41 16.98
C ASP A 25 -22.77 -2.12 16.84
N LEU A 26 -22.42 -1.26 15.86
CA LEU A 26 -21.04 -0.88 15.64
C LEU A 26 -20.50 -0.07 16.82
N PRO A 27 -19.23 -0.27 17.22
CA PRO A 27 -18.54 0.65 18.13
C PRO A 27 -18.51 2.07 17.55
N SER A 28 -18.58 3.07 18.42
CA SER A 28 -18.52 4.48 18.02
C SER A 28 -17.13 4.93 17.55
N SER A 29 -16.10 4.16 17.89
CA SER A 29 -14.71 4.48 17.58
C SER A 29 -13.84 3.23 17.55
N THR A 30 -12.64 3.34 16.98
CA THR A 30 -11.60 2.31 17.00
C THR A 30 -11.16 1.98 18.43
N TYR A 31 -11.16 2.98 19.33
CA TYR A 31 -10.88 2.78 20.74
C TYR A 31 -11.96 1.91 21.41
N GLU A 32 -13.24 2.21 21.20
CA GLU A 32 -14.34 1.37 21.73
C GLU A 32 -14.33 -0.03 21.12
N LEU A 33 -13.98 -0.17 19.83
CA LEU A 33 -13.83 -1.47 19.17
C LEU A 33 -12.82 -2.33 19.93
N LEU A 34 -11.63 -1.80 20.20
CA LEU A 34 -10.59 -2.52 20.93
C LEU A 34 -10.97 -2.79 22.41
N GLN A 35 -11.68 -1.86 23.05
CA GLN A 35 -12.22 -2.04 24.38
C GLN A 35 -13.20 -3.21 24.44
N ARG A 36 -14.18 -3.26 23.52
CA ARG A 36 -15.13 -4.37 23.41
C ARG A 36 -14.42 -5.70 23.12
N SER A 37 -13.39 -5.68 22.28
CA SER A 37 -12.58 -6.87 21.98
C SER A 37 -11.79 -7.35 23.21
N ALA A 38 -11.20 -6.44 23.98
CA ALA A 38 -10.50 -6.77 25.21
C ALA A 38 -11.47 -7.32 26.29
N GLN A 39 -12.69 -6.78 26.38
CA GLN A 39 -13.71 -7.30 27.29
C GLN A 39 -14.16 -8.72 26.94
N ARG A 40 -14.31 -9.01 25.63
CA ARG A 40 -14.78 -10.33 25.16
C ARG A 40 -13.68 -11.40 25.15
N HIS A 41 -12.43 -11.00 24.84
CA HIS A 41 -11.32 -11.89 24.53
C HIS A 41 -10.05 -11.62 25.34
N GLY A 42 -10.15 -10.93 26.48
CA GLY A 42 -9.03 -10.35 27.23
C GLY A 42 -7.81 -11.24 27.43
N GLN A 43 -8.00 -12.52 27.71
CA GLN A 43 -6.91 -13.48 27.93
C GLN A 43 -6.37 -14.14 26.64
N ARG A 44 -7.04 -13.96 25.50
CA ARG A 44 -6.54 -14.49 24.23
C ARG A 44 -5.41 -13.61 23.70
N ILE A 45 -4.51 -14.22 22.95
CA ILE A 45 -3.42 -13.50 22.29
C ILE A 45 -4.00 -12.67 21.12
N ALA A 46 -3.80 -11.36 21.17
CA ALA A 46 -4.12 -10.43 20.09
C ALA A 46 -2.95 -10.32 19.10
N LEU A 47 -1.73 -10.17 19.64
CA LEU A 47 -0.50 -10.03 18.85
C LEU A 47 0.53 -11.08 19.26
N SER A 48 1.14 -11.71 18.26
CA SER A 48 2.40 -12.42 18.38
C SER A 48 3.43 -11.73 17.50
N CYS A 49 4.51 -11.22 18.08
CA CYS A 49 5.47 -10.37 17.36
C CYS A 49 6.81 -11.08 17.25
N LEU A 50 7.28 -11.21 16.01
CA LEU A 50 8.62 -11.67 15.68
C LEU A 50 9.54 -10.44 15.52
N LEU A 51 10.80 -10.53 15.96
CA LEU A 51 11.79 -9.47 15.79
C LEU A 51 12.65 -9.69 14.54
N HIS A 52 12.93 -10.93 14.22
CA HIS A 52 13.81 -11.30 13.11
C HIS A 52 13.06 -11.96 11.95
N GLY A 53 11.75 -12.23 12.11
CA GLY A 53 10.95 -12.93 11.10
C GLY A 53 11.35 -14.36 10.88
N SER A 54 12.04 -14.99 11.83
CA SER A 54 12.53 -16.37 11.74
C SER A 54 11.56 -17.35 12.39
N ALA A 55 11.40 -18.51 11.76
CA ALA A 55 10.62 -19.59 12.35
C ALA A 55 11.28 -20.24 13.58
N ALA A 56 12.55 -19.98 13.85
CA ALA A 56 13.24 -20.44 15.07
C ALA A 56 12.99 -19.53 16.28
N GLU A 57 12.45 -18.34 16.08
CA GLU A 57 12.25 -17.32 17.10
C GLU A 57 11.01 -17.62 17.96
N GLU A 58 11.09 -17.33 19.28
CA GLU A 58 9.91 -17.27 20.13
C GLU A 58 9.31 -15.87 20.08
N PRO A 59 8.00 -15.74 19.75
CA PRO A 59 7.36 -14.45 19.61
C PRO A 59 7.09 -13.80 20.95
N LEU A 60 7.17 -12.48 21.01
CA LEU A 60 6.54 -11.71 22.07
C LEU A 60 5.02 -11.84 21.89
N ARG A 61 4.32 -12.33 22.93
CA ARG A 61 2.86 -12.49 22.94
C ARG A 61 2.21 -11.40 23.78
N ILE A 62 1.18 -10.78 23.22
CA ILE A 62 0.42 -9.70 23.83
C ILE A 62 -1.05 -10.10 23.80
N SER A 63 -1.69 -10.19 24.94
CA SER A 63 -3.12 -10.48 25.05
C SER A 63 -3.97 -9.28 24.62
N TYR A 64 -5.26 -9.50 24.38
CA TYR A 64 -6.20 -8.41 24.10
C TYR A 64 -6.29 -7.41 25.24
N ALA A 65 -6.25 -7.87 26.50
CA ALA A 65 -6.25 -6.99 27.67
C ALA A 65 -4.98 -6.12 27.70
N GLU A 66 -3.81 -6.70 27.44
CA GLU A 66 -2.54 -5.97 27.40
C GLU A 66 -2.50 -5.00 26.21
N LEU A 67 -2.98 -5.40 25.02
CA LEU A 67 -3.06 -4.52 23.85
C LEU A 67 -3.89 -3.27 24.19
N PHE A 68 -5.10 -3.46 24.73
CA PHE A 68 -5.98 -2.36 25.11
C PHE A 68 -5.37 -1.48 26.20
N ALA A 69 -4.74 -2.07 27.20
CA ALA A 69 -4.04 -1.35 28.26
C ALA A 69 -2.94 -0.44 27.69
N ARG A 70 -2.10 -0.94 26.77
CA ARG A 70 -1.04 -0.15 26.12
C ARG A 70 -1.59 0.95 25.21
N VAL A 71 -2.67 0.67 24.50
CA VAL A 71 -3.39 1.67 23.68
C VAL A 71 -3.90 2.81 24.56
N THR A 72 -4.54 2.48 25.68
CA THR A 72 -5.06 3.46 26.64
C THR A 72 -3.94 4.29 27.29
N GLN A 73 -2.86 3.64 27.71
CA GLN A 73 -1.67 4.31 28.26
C GLN A 73 -1.06 5.26 27.24
N THR A 74 -0.97 4.85 25.96
CA THR A 74 -0.46 5.70 24.87
C THR A 74 -1.34 6.94 24.67
N ALA A 75 -2.66 6.77 24.65
CA ALA A 75 -3.59 7.88 24.53
C ALA A 75 -3.42 8.89 25.67
N ASN A 76 -3.34 8.39 26.91
CA ASN A 76 -3.14 9.24 28.10
C ASN A 76 -1.79 9.96 28.08
N ALA A 77 -0.72 9.28 27.64
CA ALA A 77 0.60 9.89 27.51
C ALA A 77 0.59 11.04 26.47
N LEU A 78 -0.07 10.84 25.34
CA LEU A 78 -0.20 11.89 24.31
C LEU A 78 -1.03 13.08 24.83
N HIS A 79 -2.11 12.85 25.57
CA HIS A 79 -2.85 13.93 26.23
C HIS A 79 -2.01 14.69 27.26
N ARG A 80 -1.20 14.00 28.06
CA ARG A 80 -0.29 14.63 29.02
C ARG A 80 0.79 15.48 28.35
N LEU A 81 1.18 15.16 27.09
CA LEU A 81 2.03 15.99 26.24
C LEU A 81 1.30 17.20 25.66
N GLY A 82 0.01 17.35 25.88
CA GLY A 82 -0.81 18.46 25.39
C GLY A 82 -1.43 18.25 24.00
N LEU A 83 -1.47 17.01 23.50
CA LEU A 83 -2.13 16.73 22.23
C LEU A 83 -3.64 16.94 22.35
N GLU A 84 -4.22 17.79 21.51
CA GLU A 84 -5.64 18.06 21.43
C GLU A 84 -6.32 17.19 20.35
N SER A 85 -7.63 16.99 20.47
CA SER A 85 -8.42 16.07 19.63
C SER A 85 -8.37 16.37 18.12
N HIS A 86 -8.09 17.63 17.73
CA HIS A 86 -7.98 18.06 16.34
C HIS A 86 -6.53 18.14 15.82
N GLN A 87 -5.56 17.75 16.65
CA GLN A 87 -4.15 17.74 16.32
C GLN A 87 -3.68 16.32 16.01
N ALA A 88 -2.59 16.22 15.24
CA ALA A 88 -2.07 14.92 14.87
C ALA A 88 -0.82 14.50 15.66
N VAL A 89 -0.73 13.19 15.90
CA VAL A 89 0.50 12.48 16.18
C VAL A 89 0.96 11.77 14.90
N SER A 90 2.14 12.13 14.38
CA SER A 90 2.75 11.40 13.26
C SER A 90 3.61 10.25 13.76
N PHE A 91 3.65 9.16 13.02
CA PHE A 91 4.61 8.12 13.29
C PHE A 91 5.43 7.72 12.04
N LEU A 92 6.72 7.46 12.28
CA LEU A 92 7.66 6.84 11.34
C LEU A 92 8.23 5.60 12.02
N LEU A 93 7.47 4.53 12.01
CA LEU A 93 7.80 3.28 12.69
C LEU A 93 7.72 2.09 11.73
N PRO A 94 8.59 1.09 11.88
CA PRO A 94 8.42 -0.20 11.25
C PRO A 94 7.31 -1.01 11.96
N ASN A 95 7.08 -2.25 11.53
CA ASN A 95 6.11 -3.15 12.14
C ASN A 95 6.55 -3.62 13.52
N LEU A 96 6.14 -2.91 14.55
CA LEU A 96 6.40 -3.20 15.97
C LEU A 96 5.09 -3.23 16.76
N PRO A 97 5.06 -3.86 17.95
CA PRO A 97 3.91 -3.76 18.86
C PRO A 97 3.54 -2.32 19.17
N GLN A 98 4.56 -1.48 19.43
CA GLN A 98 4.40 -0.06 19.72
C GLN A 98 3.76 0.70 18.56
N THR A 99 3.93 0.24 17.32
CA THR A 99 3.25 0.85 16.16
C THR A 99 1.73 0.71 16.28
N HIS A 100 1.23 -0.45 16.71
CA HIS A 100 -0.19 -0.61 17.02
C HIS A 100 -0.63 0.26 18.20
N TYR A 101 0.21 0.39 19.24
CA TYR A 101 -0.13 1.25 20.39
C TYR A 101 -0.25 2.72 19.96
N VAL A 102 0.66 3.18 19.10
CA VAL A 102 0.66 4.56 18.57
C VAL A 102 -0.53 4.79 17.63
N ILE A 103 -0.86 3.84 16.76
CA ILE A 103 -2.02 3.98 15.87
C ILE A 103 -3.29 4.14 16.71
N TRP A 104 -3.65 3.14 17.48
CA TRP A 104 -4.93 3.12 18.19
C TRP A 104 -4.99 4.07 19.40
N GLY A 105 -3.86 4.29 20.07
CA GLY A 105 -3.76 5.27 21.16
C GLY A 105 -3.73 6.70 20.64
N GLY A 106 -3.11 6.92 19.49
CA GLY A 106 -3.10 8.21 18.80
C GLY A 106 -4.49 8.62 18.33
N GLU A 107 -5.27 7.70 17.75
CA GLU A 107 -6.67 7.93 17.35
C GLU A 107 -7.58 8.21 18.57
N ALA A 108 -7.31 7.55 19.70
CA ALA A 108 -8.03 7.82 20.94
C ALA A 108 -7.67 9.19 21.53
N ALA A 109 -6.46 9.71 21.30
CA ALA A 109 -6.00 11.00 21.81
C ALA A 109 -6.32 12.16 20.86
N GLY A 110 -6.10 11.97 19.57
CA GLY A 110 -6.21 12.99 18.53
C GLY A 110 -6.41 12.35 17.17
N ILE A 111 -5.52 12.67 16.23
CA ILE A 111 -5.51 12.13 14.87
C ILE A 111 -4.17 11.46 14.63
N VAL A 112 -4.15 10.27 14.06
CA VAL A 112 -2.92 9.60 13.66
C VAL A 112 -2.54 9.98 12.23
N ASN A 113 -1.28 10.34 12.01
CA ASN A 113 -0.74 10.54 10.67
C ASN A 113 0.33 9.49 10.39
N ALA A 114 0.01 8.54 9.54
CA ALA A 114 0.88 7.43 9.17
C ALA A 114 1.85 7.87 8.07
N ILE A 115 3.14 7.98 8.37
CA ILE A 115 4.15 8.42 7.39
C ILE A 115 5.00 7.24 6.94
N ASN A 116 5.16 7.10 5.62
CA ASN A 116 6.04 6.12 5.02
C ASN A 116 7.51 6.42 5.39
N PRO A 117 8.21 5.53 6.10
CA PRO A 117 9.58 5.76 6.55
C PRO A 117 10.62 5.78 5.41
N LEU A 118 10.24 5.44 4.18
CA LEU A 118 11.13 5.50 3.02
C LEU A 118 11.10 6.87 2.31
N LEU A 119 10.26 7.80 2.76
CA LEU A 119 10.26 9.17 2.24
C LEU A 119 11.52 9.93 2.66
N GLU A 120 11.86 10.95 1.88
CA GLU A 120 12.96 11.85 2.20
C GLU A 120 12.56 12.87 3.29
N PRO A 121 13.52 13.44 4.04
CA PRO A 121 13.24 14.35 5.15
C PRO A 121 12.32 15.52 4.78
N GLU A 122 12.47 16.09 3.60
CA GLU A 122 11.67 17.22 3.09
C GLU A 122 10.19 16.82 2.97
N GLN A 123 9.91 15.65 2.38
CA GLN A 123 8.56 15.12 2.22
C GLN A 123 7.93 14.78 3.59
N ILE A 124 8.73 14.23 4.51
CA ILE A 124 8.31 13.97 5.89
C ILE A 124 7.91 15.29 6.57
N ALA A 125 8.73 16.33 6.44
CA ALA A 125 8.44 17.65 7.02
C ALA A 125 7.15 18.26 6.44
N GLU A 126 6.91 18.12 5.15
CA GLU A 126 5.69 18.61 4.49
C GLU A 126 4.43 17.88 5.02
N LEU A 127 4.48 16.55 5.16
CA LEU A 127 3.37 15.77 5.72
C LEU A 127 3.09 16.14 7.17
N ILE A 128 4.12 16.40 7.99
CA ILE A 128 4.02 16.85 9.38
C ILE A 128 3.33 18.21 9.45
N ARG A 129 3.71 19.17 8.59
CA ARG A 129 3.04 20.48 8.53
C ARG A 129 1.60 20.36 8.06
N ALA A 130 1.38 19.64 6.97
CA ALA A 130 0.04 19.49 6.37
C ALA A 130 -0.96 18.84 7.31
N SER A 131 -0.53 17.89 8.14
CA SER A 131 -1.38 17.16 9.08
C SER A 131 -1.60 17.87 10.42
N ASN A 132 -1.04 19.05 10.65
CA ASN A 132 -1.06 19.72 11.96
C ASN A 132 -0.47 18.85 13.08
N THR A 133 0.61 18.13 12.78
CA THR A 133 1.29 17.25 13.74
C THR A 133 1.92 18.03 14.89
N ARG A 134 1.73 17.56 16.11
CA ARG A 134 2.29 18.12 17.34
C ARG A 134 3.28 17.20 18.05
N VAL A 135 3.10 15.90 17.87
CA VAL A 135 3.97 14.85 18.41
C VAL A 135 4.45 13.95 17.28
N LEU A 136 5.73 13.70 17.22
CA LEU A 136 6.35 12.78 16.27
C LEU A 136 6.87 11.55 17.02
N VAL A 137 6.42 10.36 16.62
CA VAL A 137 6.92 9.09 17.15
C VAL A 137 7.78 8.39 16.11
N THR A 138 9.02 8.05 16.45
CA THR A 138 9.97 7.40 15.54
C THR A 138 10.82 6.36 16.27
N LEU A 139 11.77 5.73 15.58
CA LEU A 139 12.75 4.85 16.24
C LEU A 139 13.85 5.66 16.93
N ALA A 140 14.30 5.16 18.09
CA ALA A 140 15.59 5.56 18.64
C ALA A 140 16.72 5.26 17.63
N PRO A 141 17.87 5.94 17.72
CA PRO A 141 19.04 5.57 16.93
C PRO A 141 19.32 4.06 17.08
N PHE A 142 19.27 3.32 15.97
CA PHE A 142 19.39 1.88 15.95
C PHE A 142 20.19 1.41 14.73
N PRO A 143 21.10 0.42 14.86
CA PRO A 143 21.88 -0.08 13.74
C PRO A 143 20.99 -0.62 12.60
N GLY A 144 21.38 -0.33 11.36
CA GLY A 144 20.69 -0.84 10.16
C GLY A 144 19.46 -0.03 9.73
N THR A 145 19.19 1.12 10.33
CA THR A 145 18.13 2.06 9.91
C THR A 145 18.59 3.50 9.99
N ASP A 146 18.10 4.34 9.07
CA ASP A 146 18.37 5.78 8.98
C ASP A 146 17.22 6.65 9.51
N LEU A 147 16.19 6.02 10.12
CA LEU A 147 14.97 6.72 10.53
C LEU A 147 15.25 7.88 11.50
N TRP A 148 16.12 7.66 12.47
CA TRP A 148 16.51 8.73 13.37
C TRP A 148 17.20 9.88 12.63
N GLN A 149 18.13 9.58 11.72
CA GLN A 149 18.87 10.57 10.95
C GLN A 149 17.93 11.45 10.11
N LYS A 150 16.88 10.85 9.52
CA LYS A 150 15.85 11.58 8.76
C LYS A 150 15.08 12.59 9.60
N VAL A 151 14.87 12.32 10.88
CA VAL A 151 14.01 13.16 11.73
C VAL A 151 14.78 14.04 12.74
N ALA A 152 16.05 13.76 13.00
CA ALA A 152 16.85 14.43 14.03
C ALA A 152 16.88 15.96 13.88
N GLY A 153 16.88 16.47 12.64
CA GLY A 153 16.89 17.90 12.34
C GLY A 153 15.51 18.55 12.20
N LEU A 154 14.43 17.79 12.24
CA LEU A 154 13.09 18.31 11.91
C LEU A 154 12.55 19.27 12.97
N ARG A 155 12.89 19.09 14.25
CA ARG A 155 12.39 19.96 15.34
C ARG A 155 12.77 21.43 15.13
N ALA A 156 13.97 21.70 14.62
CA ALA A 156 14.39 23.06 14.33
C ALA A 156 13.63 23.70 13.16
N GLN A 157 13.12 22.89 12.24
CA GLN A 157 12.36 23.31 11.06
C GLN A 157 10.84 23.33 11.30
N LEU A 158 10.38 22.73 12.40
CA LEU A 158 8.97 22.52 12.74
C LEU A 158 8.71 23.00 14.17
N PRO A 159 8.62 24.32 14.40
CA PRO A 159 8.48 24.91 15.74
C PRO A 159 7.17 24.51 16.43
N GLU A 160 6.15 24.08 15.67
CA GLU A 160 4.87 23.60 16.21
C GLU A 160 4.96 22.19 16.80
N LEU A 161 6.06 21.47 16.58
CA LEU A 161 6.27 20.12 17.09
C LEU A 161 6.63 20.17 18.58
N TYR A 162 5.72 19.74 19.45
CA TYR A 162 5.92 19.78 20.91
C TYR A 162 6.94 18.76 21.39
N ALA A 163 6.87 17.55 20.87
CA ALA A 163 7.71 16.44 21.31
C ALA A 163 8.12 15.51 20.17
N ILE A 164 9.33 14.98 20.32
CA ILE A 164 9.78 13.80 19.59
C ILE A 164 9.87 12.66 20.61
N VAL A 165 9.13 11.59 20.34
CA VAL A 165 9.09 10.38 21.16
C VAL A 165 9.76 9.25 20.39
N VAL A 166 10.65 8.49 21.01
CA VAL A 166 11.32 7.39 20.34
C VAL A 166 10.92 6.04 20.95
N VAL A 167 10.60 5.10 20.07
CA VAL A 167 10.51 3.68 20.39
C VAL A 167 11.92 3.10 20.31
N ASP A 168 12.39 2.49 21.38
CA ASP A 168 13.68 1.82 21.43
C ASP A 168 13.53 0.31 21.18
N PRO A 169 13.88 -0.21 19.97
CA PRO A 169 13.78 -1.63 19.69
C PRO A 169 14.62 -2.50 20.63
N ALA A 170 15.66 -1.93 21.25
CA ALA A 170 16.45 -2.65 22.25
C ALA A 170 15.62 -3.13 23.45
N ASN A 171 14.51 -2.44 23.79
CA ASN A 171 13.61 -2.84 24.87
C ASN A 171 12.91 -4.18 24.61
N LEU A 172 12.83 -4.61 23.35
CA LEU A 172 12.26 -5.90 22.95
C LEU A 172 13.25 -7.06 23.02
N LEU A 173 14.53 -6.77 23.29
CA LEU A 173 15.60 -7.77 23.34
C LEU A 173 15.84 -8.28 24.77
N PRO A 174 16.43 -9.48 24.93
CA PRO A 174 16.91 -9.97 26.21
C PRO A 174 17.90 -8.99 26.87
N ALA A 175 17.88 -8.95 28.22
CA ALA A 175 18.63 -7.96 28.99
C ALA A 175 20.10 -7.76 28.58
N PRO A 176 20.93 -8.82 28.37
CA PRO A 176 22.33 -8.63 28.00
C PRO A 176 22.50 -7.91 26.64
N GLN A 177 21.67 -8.27 25.66
CA GLN A 177 21.71 -7.64 24.31
C GLN A 177 21.21 -6.20 24.38
N ARG A 178 20.12 -5.95 25.11
CA ARG A 178 19.55 -4.63 25.34
C ARG A 178 20.57 -3.68 25.97
N GLU A 179 21.22 -4.11 27.02
CA GLU A 179 22.24 -3.31 27.72
C GLU A 179 23.43 -2.99 26.84
N ALA A 180 23.92 -3.97 26.07
CA ALA A 180 25.03 -3.79 25.14
C ALA A 180 24.69 -2.77 24.04
N LEU A 181 23.49 -2.86 23.43
CA LEU A 181 23.06 -1.91 22.41
C LEU A 181 22.86 -0.50 22.97
N LYS A 182 22.24 -0.38 24.16
CA LYS A 182 22.08 0.92 24.83
C LYS A 182 23.41 1.56 25.21
N ALA A 183 24.37 0.77 25.67
CA ALA A 183 25.71 1.24 25.97
C ALA A 183 26.45 1.73 24.69
N GLN A 184 26.32 0.99 23.59
CA GLN A 184 26.92 1.38 22.31
C GLN A 184 26.29 2.67 21.74
N ARG A 185 24.97 2.83 21.82
CA ARG A 185 24.26 4.03 21.34
C ARG A 185 24.54 5.25 22.20
N GLY A 186 24.76 5.07 23.50
CA GLY A 186 24.77 6.16 24.49
C GLY A 186 23.36 6.65 24.87
N PRO A 187 23.28 7.78 25.59
CA PRO A 187 22.00 8.37 25.99
C PRO A 187 21.19 8.84 24.78
N LEU A 188 19.88 8.93 24.95
CA LEU A 188 19.00 9.57 23.96
C LEU A 188 19.38 11.05 23.82
N PRO A 189 19.18 11.64 22.63
CA PRO A 189 19.39 13.07 22.42
C PRO A 189 18.56 13.93 23.38
N GLU A 190 19.08 15.10 23.73
CA GLU A 190 18.40 16.02 24.64
C GLU A 190 17.02 16.43 24.10
N GLY A 191 16.01 16.43 24.98
CA GLY A 191 14.63 16.78 24.66
C GLY A 191 13.87 15.71 23.86
N VAL A 192 14.42 14.51 23.72
CA VAL A 192 13.75 13.33 23.14
C VAL A 192 13.23 12.43 24.26
N LEU A 193 11.99 11.99 24.13
CA LEU A 193 11.30 11.17 25.13
C LEU A 193 11.34 9.69 24.74
N ASP A 194 11.58 8.80 25.72
CA ASP A 194 11.45 7.35 25.52
C ASP A 194 10.00 6.92 25.62
N PHE A 195 9.51 6.20 24.62
CA PHE A 195 8.10 5.80 24.52
C PHE A 195 7.64 4.91 25.67
N ASP A 196 8.39 3.85 25.97
CA ASP A 196 7.99 2.89 26.99
C ASP A 196 7.99 3.54 28.39
N THR A 197 8.95 4.43 28.67
CA THR A 197 8.98 5.21 29.91
C THR A 197 7.82 6.20 29.96
N LEU A 198 7.50 6.87 28.86
CA LEU A 198 6.45 7.88 28.78
C LEU A 198 5.07 7.30 29.11
N ILE A 199 4.79 6.07 28.64
CA ILE A 199 3.48 5.44 28.85
C ILE A 199 3.37 4.68 30.18
N ALA A 200 4.49 4.35 30.84
CA ALA A 200 4.54 3.42 31.98
C ALA A 200 3.63 3.83 33.16
N ASP A 201 3.61 5.11 33.49
CA ASP A 201 2.86 5.65 34.63
C ASP A 201 1.46 6.17 34.25
N CYS A 202 1.01 5.91 33.02
CA CYS A 202 -0.32 6.32 32.59
C CYS A 202 -1.38 5.25 32.95
N PRO A 203 -2.61 5.66 33.33
CA PRO A 203 -3.73 4.73 33.50
C PRO A 203 -3.96 3.86 32.28
N ALA A 204 -4.25 2.59 32.52
CA ALA A 204 -4.40 1.58 31.48
C ALA A 204 -5.86 1.19 31.22
N ASP A 205 -6.79 1.70 32.02
CA ASP A 205 -8.19 1.27 32.07
C ASP A 205 -9.17 2.30 31.52
N ARG A 206 -8.79 3.58 31.44
CA ARG A 206 -9.64 4.68 31.00
C ARG A 206 -8.84 5.85 30.42
N LEU A 207 -9.49 6.66 29.59
CA LEU A 207 -8.93 7.94 29.14
C LEU A 207 -9.04 8.97 30.27
N GLU A 208 -7.90 9.49 30.75
CA GLU A 208 -7.85 10.54 31.80
C GLU A 208 -8.49 11.85 31.34
N SER A 209 -8.40 12.15 30.04
CA SER A 209 -9.00 13.35 29.44
C SER A 209 -10.52 13.36 29.50
N GLY A 210 -11.17 12.21 29.71
CA GLY A 210 -12.61 12.07 29.58
C GLY A 210 -13.15 12.32 28.15
N ARG A 211 -12.28 12.28 27.13
CA ARG A 211 -12.67 12.51 25.73
C ARG A 211 -13.79 11.55 25.31
N ALA A 212 -14.90 12.10 24.86
CA ALA A 212 -15.92 11.37 24.12
C ALA A 212 -15.52 11.39 22.63
N ILE A 213 -15.31 10.21 22.06
CA ILE A 213 -14.93 10.06 20.66
C ILE A 213 -16.20 9.81 19.85
N HIS A 214 -16.44 10.65 18.83
CA HIS A 214 -17.61 10.54 17.95
C HIS A 214 -17.26 9.79 16.67
N PRO A 215 -18.19 9.04 16.07
CA PRO A 215 -17.95 8.31 14.82
C PRO A 215 -17.45 9.19 13.67
N ASP A 216 -17.89 10.43 13.61
CA ASP A 216 -17.51 11.41 12.59
C ASP A 216 -16.17 12.12 12.84
N ASP A 217 -15.58 11.95 14.04
CA ASP A 217 -14.25 12.49 14.33
C ASP A 217 -13.23 11.85 13.39
N VAL A 218 -12.29 12.65 12.90
CA VAL A 218 -11.17 12.14 12.11
C VAL A 218 -10.26 11.32 13.01
N ALA A 219 -10.08 10.05 12.67
CA ALA A 219 -9.21 9.10 13.37
C ALA A 219 -7.78 9.15 12.84
N SER A 220 -7.65 9.16 11.51
CA SER A 220 -6.34 9.05 10.88
C SER A 220 -6.21 9.82 9.58
N TYR A 221 -4.96 10.11 9.22
CA TYR A 221 -4.54 10.54 7.90
C TYR A 221 -3.63 9.47 7.30
N PHE A 222 -3.98 9.00 6.12
CA PHE A 222 -3.09 8.19 5.30
C PHE A 222 -2.70 8.96 4.05
N HIS A 223 -1.41 9.01 3.75
CA HIS A 223 -0.97 9.65 2.52
C HIS A 223 -1.12 8.73 1.32
N THR A 224 -1.60 9.28 0.22
CA THR A 224 -1.67 8.57 -1.06
C THR A 224 -0.51 9.00 -1.94
N GLY A 225 0.09 8.03 -2.62
CA GLY A 225 1.20 8.30 -3.53
C GLY A 225 0.74 9.07 -4.77
N GLY A 226 1.08 10.35 -4.82
CA GLY A 226 1.24 11.03 -6.11
C GLY A 226 2.64 10.71 -6.63
N THR A 227 2.77 10.34 -7.88
CA THR A 227 4.07 10.08 -8.51
C THR A 227 4.89 11.35 -8.71
N THR A 228 4.29 12.52 -8.47
CA THR A 228 4.89 13.85 -8.58
C THR A 228 4.22 14.79 -7.57
N GLY A 229 5.01 15.43 -6.70
CA GLY A 229 4.55 16.44 -5.74
C GLY A 229 4.28 15.93 -4.32
N THR A 230 3.84 16.84 -3.45
CA THR A 230 3.49 16.55 -2.05
C THR A 230 2.39 15.50 -1.97
N PRO A 231 2.58 14.41 -1.19
CA PRO A 231 1.58 13.38 -1.02
C PRO A 231 0.24 13.96 -0.49
N LYS A 232 -0.87 13.48 -1.03
CA LYS A 232 -2.21 13.87 -0.58
C LYS A 232 -2.53 13.14 0.73
N LEU A 233 -3.17 13.83 1.67
CA LEU A 233 -3.66 13.23 2.90
C LEU A 233 -5.15 12.89 2.78
N ALA A 234 -5.48 11.62 2.94
CA ALA A 234 -6.85 11.11 3.00
C ALA A 234 -7.28 10.95 4.46
N PRO A 235 -8.19 11.79 4.98
CA PRO A 235 -8.76 11.64 6.31
C PRO A 235 -9.72 10.46 6.38
N HIS A 236 -9.56 9.59 7.37
CA HIS A 236 -10.56 8.60 7.73
C HIS A 236 -11.23 9.00 9.04
N SER A 237 -12.54 8.88 9.12
CA SER A 237 -13.25 8.99 10.39
C SER A 237 -13.21 7.67 11.15
N HIS A 238 -13.47 7.72 12.46
CA HIS A 238 -13.65 6.49 13.25
C HIS A 238 -14.73 5.60 12.66
N PHE A 239 -15.81 6.18 12.13
CA PHE A 239 -16.87 5.42 11.44
C PHE A 239 -16.36 4.69 10.19
N ASN A 240 -15.54 5.35 9.36
CA ASN A 240 -14.96 4.70 8.18
C ASN A 240 -14.16 3.45 8.56
N GLU A 241 -13.31 3.54 9.58
CA GLU A 241 -12.42 2.45 10.00
C GLU A 241 -13.17 1.32 10.69
N VAL A 242 -14.12 1.65 11.58
CA VAL A 242 -14.98 0.65 12.25
C VAL A 242 -15.88 -0.06 11.24
N ALA A 243 -16.49 0.68 10.31
CA ALA A 243 -17.29 0.09 9.22
C ALA A 243 -16.44 -0.85 8.35
N MET A 244 -15.22 -0.43 7.99
CA MET A 244 -14.30 -1.27 7.22
C MET A 244 -13.93 -2.55 7.97
N ALA A 245 -13.64 -2.47 9.27
CA ALA A 245 -13.32 -3.64 10.10
C ALA A 245 -14.49 -4.63 10.16
N GLU A 246 -15.72 -4.14 10.31
CA GLU A 246 -16.93 -4.98 10.28
C GLU A 246 -17.13 -5.63 8.92
N ILE A 247 -17.06 -4.84 7.83
CA ILE A 247 -17.25 -5.31 6.45
C ILE A 247 -16.21 -6.39 6.09
N MET A 248 -14.95 -6.15 6.43
CA MET A 248 -13.89 -7.15 6.20
C MET A 248 -14.08 -8.40 7.05
N GLY A 249 -14.47 -8.22 8.30
CA GLY A 249 -14.77 -9.34 9.19
C GLY A 249 -15.92 -10.22 8.68
N LEU A 250 -16.96 -9.62 8.11
CA LEU A 250 -18.07 -10.32 7.46
C LEU A 250 -17.61 -11.05 6.19
N ASN A 251 -16.87 -10.35 5.32
CA ASN A 251 -16.42 -10.91 4.03
C ASN A 251 -15.42 -12.06 4.20
N ALA A 252 -14.46 -11.91 5.11
CA ALA A 252 -13.43 -12.91 5.36
C ALA A 252 -13.86 -14.00 6.36
N ASP A 253 -15.00 -13.80 7.05
CA ASP A 253 -15.49 -14.70 8.10
C ASP A 253 -14.39 -15.00 9.12
N TYR A 254 -13.77 -13.92 9.64
CA TYR A 254 -12.75 -14.05 10.70
C TYR A 254 -13.39 -14.45 12.02
N GLY A 255 -12.69 -15.31 12.74
CA GLY A 255 -13.09 -15.77 14.07
C GLY A 255 -11.91 -15.88 15.02
N VAL A 256 -12.21 -16.26 16.26
CA VAL A 256 -11.26 -16.31 17.38
C VAL A 256 -10.10 -17.31 17.21
N ASP A 257 -10.24 -18.25 16.28
CA ASP A 257 -9.23 -19.28 16.01
C ASP A 257 -8.36 -18.93 14.78
N ASP A 258 -8.63 -17.78 14.14
CA ASP A 258 -7.81 -17.32 13.04
C ASP A 258 -6.50 -16.68 13.50
N VAL A 259 -5.46 -16.93 12.72
CA VAL A 259 -4.13 -16.31 12.85
C VAL A 259 -3.77 -15.66 11.53
N LEU A 260 -3.67 -14.34 11.52
CA LEU A 260 -3.36 -13.57 10.32
C LEU A 260 -1.89 -13.14 10.33
N LEU A 261 -1.13 -13.52 9.31
CA LEU A 261 0.25 -13.06 9.17
C LEU A 261 0.26 -11.63 8.58
N CYS A 262 0.77 -10.69 9.37
CA CYS A 262 0.99 -9.30 8.99
C CYS A 262 2.44 -9.09 8.55
N GLY A 263 2.68 -9.09 7.24
CA GLY A 263 3.97 -8.79 6.63
C GLY A 263 3.98 -7.48 5.84
N LEU A 264 2.80 -6.88 5.58
CA LEU A 264 2.70 -5.56 4.96
C LEU A 264 2.90 -4.44 5.99
N PRO A 265 3.38 -3.26 5.57
CA PRO A 265 3.69 -2.18 6.51
C PRO A 265 2.45 -1.54 7.13
N LEU A 266 2.54 -1.20 8.42
CA LEU A 266 1.48 -0.57 9.20
C LEU A 266 1.28 0.93 8.93
N PHE A 267 2.08 1.54 8.07
CA PHE A 267 1.79 2.88 7.55
C PHE A 267 0.86 2.88 6.32
N HIS A 268 0.38 1.71 5.93
CA HIS A 268 -0.52 1.54 4.79
C HIS A 268 -1.80 0.83 5.22
N VAL A 269 -2.95 1.28 4.68
CA VAL A 269 -4.29 0.79 5.05
C VAL A 269 -4.47 -0.73 4.97
N ASN A 270 -3.77 -1.43 4.05
CA ASN A 270 -3.84 -2.89 4.01
C ASN A 270 -3.26 -3.51 5.29
N GLY A 271 -2.08 -3.09 5.73
CA GLY A 271 -1.47 -3.58 6.98
C GLY A 271 -2.34 -3.28 8.20
N VAL A 272 -2.85 -2.06 8.29
CA VAL A 272 -3.62 -1.58 9.45
C VAL A 272 -5.01 -2.19 9.50
N MET A 273 -5.74 -2.27 8.37
CA MET A 273 -7.13 -2.74 8.35
C MET A 273 -7.23 -4.26 8.18
N VAL A 274 -6.62 -4.83 7.12
CA VAL A 274 -6.79 -6.26 6.77
C VAL A 274 -6.10 -7.17 7.78
N THR A 275 -4.89 -6.79 8.23
CA THR A 275 -4.08 -7.58 9.16
C THR A 275 -3.89 -6.90 10.52
N GLY A 276 -4.79 -6.00 10.88
CA GLY A 276 -4.82 -5.26 12.14
C GLY A 276 -6.25 -5.14 12.69
N LEU A 277 -6.99 -4.07 12.34
CA LEU A 277 -8.26 -3.75 12.99
C LEU A 277 -9.36 -4.81 12.76
N ALA A 278 -9.50 -5.33 11.54
CA ALA A 278 -10.53 -6.32 11.24
C ALA A 278 -10.35 -7.64 12.00
N PRO A 279 -9.14 -8.25 12.07
CA PRO A 279 -8.90 -9.38 12.96
C PRO A 279 -9.13 -9.05 14.43
N PHE A 280 -8.68 -7.90 14.93
CA PHE A 280 -8.91 -7.50 16.32
C PHE A 280 -10.39 -7.38 16.64
N HIS A 281 -11.19 -6.83 15.74
CA HIS A 281 -12.64 -6.75 15.90
C HIS A 281 -13.30 -8.11 16.06
N ARG A 282 -12.75 -9.16 15.46
CA ARG A 282 -13.28 -10.53 15.46
C ARG A 282 -12.63 -11.46 16.51
N GLY A 283 -11.71 -10.96 17.32
CA GLY A 283 -11.01 -11.75 18.34
C GLY A 283 -9.93 -12.68 17.78
N ALA A 284 -9.53 -12.49 16.51
CA ALA A 284 -8.46 -13.25 15.86
C ALA A 284 -7.07 -12.78 16.32
N GLN A 285 -6.07 -13.62 16.12
CA GLN A 285 -4.67 -13.30 16.43
C GLN A 285 -3.98 -12.71 15.18
N VAL A 286 -3.13 -11.70 15.39
CA VAL A 286 -2.20 -11.21 14.38
C VAL A 286 -0.79 -11.70 14.68
N LEU A 287 -0.16 -12.37 13.73
CA LEU A 287 1.27 -12.67 13.73
C LEU A 287 2.01 -11.55 13.00
N LEU A 288 2.59 -10.62 13.76
CA LEU A 288 3.39 -9.51 13.24
C LEU A 288 4.78 -10.04 12.87
N ALA A 289 5.07 -10.10 11.58
CA ALA A 289 6.17 -10.89 11.01
C ALA A 289 7.52 -10.15 10.98
N GLY A 290 7.78 -9.31 11.97
CA GLY A 290 9.02 -8.57 12.16
C GLY A 290 8.99 -7.15 11.59
N PRO A 291 9.95 -6.30 11.99
CA PRO A 291 9.94 -4.86 11.70
C PRO A 291 9.93 -4.52 10.20
N GLN A 292 10.65 -5.29 9.40
CA GLN A 292 10.74 -5.07 7.95
C GLN A 292 9.62 -5.75 7.15
N GLY A 293 8.81 -6.61 7.80
CA GLY A 293 7.77 -7.39 7.13
C GLY A 293 8.34 -8.17 5.94
N TYR A 294 7.61 -8.21 4.83
CA TYR A 294 8.03 -8.95 3.63
C TYR A 294 9.33 -8.48 2.96
N ARG A 295 9.89 -7.34 3.36
CA ARG A 295 11.22 -6.91 2.90
C ARG A 295 12.36 -7.65 3.59
N ASN A 296 12.06 -8.40 4.65
CA ASN A 296 13.04 -9.25 5.32
C ASN A 296 13.23 -10.56 4.55
N PRO A 297 14.42 -10.86 3.99
CA PRO A 297 14.67 -12.12 3.29
C PRO A 297 14.47 -13.35 4.18
N THR A 298 14.75 -13.25 5.48
CA THR A 298 14.53 -14.35 6.43
C THR A 298 13.06 -14.71 6.54
N LEU A 299 12.16 -13.71 6.58
CA LEU A 299 10.71 -13.95 6.58
C LEU A 299 10.27 -14.70 5.33
N ILE A 300 10.75 -14.30 4.16
CA ILE A 300 10.40 -14.98 2.89
C ILE A 300 10.91 -16.43 2.91
N GLN A 301 12.16 -16.66 3.32
CA GLN A 301 12.75 -18.01 3.37
C GLN A 301 12.07 -18.92 4.39
N ASP A 302 11.64 -18.39 5.52
CA ASP A 302 10.98 -19.14 6.60
C ASP A 302 9.45 -19.14 6.52
N PHE A 303 8.87 -18.53 5.47
CA PHE A 303 7.43 -18.27 5.39
C PHE A 303 6.58 -19.52 5.63
N TRP A 304 6.84 -20.62 4.93
CA TRP A 304 6.06 -21.85 5.07
C TRP A 304 6.28 -22.54 6.42
N LYS A 305 7.47 -22.39 7.03
CA LYS A 305 7.74 -22.84 8.41
C LYS A 305 6.94 -22.03 9.43
N LEU A 306 6.80 -20.71 9.21
CA LEU A 306 5.98 -19.86 10.06
C LEU A 306 4.51 -20.22 9.94
N VAL A 307 4.02 -20.48 8.73
CA VAL A 307 2.65 -20.95 8.50
C VAL A 307 2.36 -22.22 9.30
N GLU A 308 3.23 -23.23 9.20
CA GLU A 308 3.11 -24.48 9.91
C GLU A 308 3.17 -24.29 11.43
N ARG A 309 4.20 -23.58 11.92
CA ARG A 309 4.46 -23.39 13.36
C ARG A 309 3.37 -22.62 14.07
N TYR A 310 2.89 -21.54 13.47
CA TYR A 310 1.91 -20.64 14.08
C TYR A 310 0.48 -20.90 13.63
N ARG A 311 0.28 -21.94 12.81
CA ARG A 311 -1.05 -22.29 12.28
C ARG A 311 -1.72 -21.09 11.61
N VAL A 312 -0.95 -20.35 10.79
CA VAL A 312 -1.46 -19.17 10.07
C VAL A 312 -2.65 -19.58 9.19
N THR A 313 -3.75 -18.85 9.31
CA THR A 313 -4.99 -19.15 8.57
C THR A 313 -5.16 -18.30 7.32
N SER A 314 -4.55 -17.11 7.30
CA SER A 314 -4.50 -16.27 6.10
C SER A 314 -3.37 -15.25 6.17
N PHE A 315 -3.02 -14.70 5.02
CA PHE A 315 -2.09 -13.58 4.88
C PHE A 315 -2.51 -12.67 3.73
N SER A 316 -2.06 -11.43 3.76
CA SER A 316 -2.23 -10.49 2.66
C SER A 316 -0.88 -10.17 2.04
N GLY A 317 -0.81 -10.14 0.71
CA GLY A 317 0.40 -9.81 -0.03
C GLY A 317 0.10 -9.06 -1.32
N VAL A 318 1.18 -8.73 -2.03
CA VAL A 318 1.16 -8.13 -3.37
C VAL A 318 1.82 -9.11 -4.35
N PRO A 319 1.63 -8.98 -5.67
CA PRO A 319 2.11 -9.97 -6.65
C PRO A 319 3.58 -10.35 -6.50
N THR A 320 4.46 -9.39 -6.19
CA THR A 320 5.90 -9.61 -5.99
C THR A 320 6.19 -10.57 -4.82
N ILE A 321 5.36 -10.54 -3.77
CA ILE A 321 5.49 -11.45 -2.63
C ILE A 321 5.11 -12.88 -3.04
N TYR A 322 4.03 -13.05 -3.78
CA TYR A 322 3.64 -14.36 -4.31
C TYR A 322 4.70 -14.94 -5.25
N ALA A 323 5.28 -14.12 -6.12
CA ALA A 323 6.39 -14.53 -6.98
C ALA A 323 7.62 -14.96 -6.16
N ALA A 324 7.94 -14.25 -5.07
CA ALA A 324 9.04 -14.61 -4.17
C ALA A 324 8.74 -15.91 -3.41
N LEU A 325 7.52 -16.09 -2.88
CA LEU A 325 7.13 -17.29 -2.15
C LEU A 325 7.12 -18.56 -3.03
N LEU A 326 6.88 -18.41 -4.34
CA LEU A 326 7.03 -19.51 -5.30
C LEU A 326 8.47 -20.03 -5.42
N GLN A 327 9.46 -19.23 -5.04
CA GLN A 327 10.87 -19.68 -5.05
C GLN A 327 11.26 -20.43 -3.77
N VAL A 328 10.39 -20.41 -2.74
CA VAL A 328 10.63 -21.08 -1.45
C VAL A 328 9.96 -22.46 -1.45
N PRO A 329 10.69 -23.56 -1.18
CA PRO A 329 10.10 -24.89 -1.08
C PRO A 329 9.05 -24.98 0.04
N SER A 330 7.86 -25.48 -0.33
CA SER A 330 6.75 -25.74 0.62
C SER A 330 6.53 -27.25 0.86
N ASP A 331 7.27 -28.10 0.15
CA ASP A 331 7.08 -29.55 0.19
C ASP A 331 7.34 -30.12 1.59
N GLY A 332 6.44 -31.00 2.03
CA GLY A 332 6.51 -31.62 3.34
C GLY A 332 6.09 -30.73 4.52
N ARG A 333 5.56 -29.51 4.27
CA ARG A 333 5.01 -28.64 5.30
C ARG A 333 3.51 -28.84 5.48
N ASP A 334 3.05 -28.77 6.73
CA ASP A 334 1.62 -28.75 7.02
C ASP A 334 1.04 -27.34 6.80
N LEU A 335 0.44 -27.13 5.64
CA LEU A 335 -0.25 -25.89 5.27
C LEU A 335 -1.75 -25.96 5.49
N SER A 336 -2.27 -27.01 6.13
CA SER A 336 -3.71 -27.27 6.29
C SER A 336 -4.46 -26.19 7.09
N SER A 337 -3.75 -25.35 7.86
CA SER A 337 -4.33 -24.21 8.56
C SER A 337 -4.72 -23.06 7.62
N LEU A 338 -4.04 -22.93 6.47
CA LEU A 338 -4.33 -21.86 5.52
C LEU A 338 -5.70 -22.05 4.87
N ARG A 339 -6.55 -21.04 5.00
CA ARG A 339 -7.88 -21.00 4.41
C ARG A 339 -7.88 -20.31 3.05
N PHE A 340 -7.11 -19.23 2.91
CA PHE A 340 -6.94 -18.44 1.68
C PHE A 340 -5.75 -17.50 1.80
N ALA A 341 -5.30 -16.98 0.67
CA ALA A 341 -4.31 -15.92 0.56
C ALA A 341 -4.93 -14.71 -0.14
N LEU A 342 -4.79 -13.51 0.42
CA LEU A 342 -5.32 -12.28 -0.16
C LEU A 342 -4.23 -11.61 -1.02
N CYS A 343 -4.57 -11.29 -2.25
CA CYS A 343 -3.75 -10.43 -3.10
C CYS A 343 -4.49 -9.13 -3.41
N GLY A 344 -3.86 -8.01 -3.11
CA GLY A 344 -4.43 -6.70 -3.37
C GLY A 344 -3.38 -5.68 -3.74
N ALA A 345 -3.84 -4.43 -3.85
CA ALA A 345 -3.00 -3.28 -4.08
C ALA A 345 -2.34 -3.19 -5.48
N ALA A 346 -2.24 -4.27 -6.23
CA ALA A 346 -1.81 -4.32 -7.63
C ALA A 346 -2.48 -5.48 -8.34
N PRO A 347 -2.73 -5.41 -9.66
CA PRO A 347 -3.24 -6.54 -10.43
C PRO A 347 -2.30 -7.74 -10.31
N MET A 348 -2.85 -8.93 -10.07
CA MET A 348 -2.07 -10.16 -10.01
C MET A 348 -2.17 -10.91 -11.34
N PRO A 349 -1.05 -11.21 -12.01
CA PRO A 349 -1.08 -11.98 -13.25
C PRO A 349 -1.77 -13.33 -13.07
N VAL A 350 -2.70 -13.67 -13.97
CA VAL A 350 -3.50 -14.90 -13.89
C VAL A 350 -2.60 -16.14 -13.86
N GLU A 351 -1.50 -16.12 -14.59
CA GLU A 351 -0.55 -17.22 -14.60
C GLU A 351 0.17 -17.38 -13.25
N LEU A 352 0.48 -16.27 -12.56
CA LEU A 352 1.06 -16.31 -11.23
C LEU A 352 0.08 -16.91 -10.21
N ILE A 353 -1.21 -16.59 -10.32
CA ILE A 353 -2.28 -17.22 -9.51
C ILE A 353 -2.28 -18.73 -9.74
N ARG A 354 -2.31 -19.18 -11.00
CA ARG A 354 -2.33 -20.60 -11.35
C ARG A 354 -1.13 -21.37 -10.81
N GLN A 355 0.08 -20.80 -10.98
CA GLN A 355 1.32 -21.43 -10.48
C GLN A 355 1.32 -21.52 -8.96
N PHE A 356 0.87 -20.45 -8.27
CA PHE A 356 0.82 -20.43 -6.81
C PHE A 356 -0.20 -21.45 -6.28
N GLU A 357 -1.40 -21.49 -6.83
CA GLU A 357 -2.45 -22.45 -6.46
C GLU A 357 -2.06 -23.89 -6.77
N ALA A 358 -1.46 -24.15 -7.93
CA ALA A 358 -1.00 -25.48 -8.30
C ALA A 358 0.06 -26.02 -7.35
N ARG A 359 0.97 -25.15 -6.86
CA ARG A 359 2.05 -25.53 -5.96
C ARG A 359 1.61 -25.68 -4.52
N THR A 360 0.73 -24.82 -4.03
CA THR A 360 0.38 -24.75 -2.60
C THR A 360 -0.96 -25.39 -2.27
N GLY A 361 -1.82 -25.61 -3.27
CA GLY A 361 -3.22 -26.00 -3.08
C GLY A 361 -4.10 -24.88 -2.51
N LEU A 362 -3.52 -23.70 -2.23
CA LEU A 362 -4.18 -22.59 -1.57
C LEU A 362 -4.84 -21.66 -2.60
N LYS A 363 -6.10 -21.30 -2.36
CA LYS A 363 -6.80 -20.33 -3.19
C LYS A 363 -6.30 -18.91 -2.97
N VAL A 364 -5.97 -18.21 -4.06
CA VAL A 364 -5.67 -16.78 -4.04
C VAL A 364 -6.95 -15.99 -4.26
N ILE A 365 -7.23 -15.08 -3.36
CA ILE A 365 -8.39 -14.19 -3.41
C ILE A 365 -7.89 -12.80 -3.81
N GLU A 366 -8.22 -12.37 -5.02
CA GLU A 366 -7.93 -11.01 -5.46
C GLU A 366 -8.94 -10.05 -4.88
N GLY A 367 -8.45 -8.92 -4.38
CA GLY A 367 -9.26 -7.82 -3.89
C GLY A 367 -8.73 -6.47 -4.35
N TYR A 368 -9.62 -5.50 -4.43
CA TYR A 368 -9.29 -4.13 -4.79
C TYR A 368 -9.73 -3.19 -3.68
N GLY A 369 -8.94 -2.15 -3.52
CA GLY A 369 -9.22 -1.06 -2.62
C GLY A 369 -8.18 0.05 -2.74
N LEU A 370 -8.48 1.14 -2.10
CA LEU A 370 -7.67 2.35 -2.12
C LEU A 370 -7.80 3.07 -0.78
N THR A 371 -6.86 3.95 -0.51
CA THR A 371 -6.83 4.73 0.73
C THR A 371 -8.10 5.57 0.90
N GLU A 372 -8.58 6.17 -0.18
CA GLU A 372 -9.80 7.00 -0.22
C GLU A 372 -11.09 6.21 0.09
N GLY A 373 -11.04 4.89 -0.04
CA GLY A 373 -12.08 3.95 0.39
C GLY A 373 -11.78 3.27 1.72
N THR A 374 -10.91 3.85 2.53
CA THR A 374 -10.40 3.34 3.82
C THR A 374 -9.55 2.08 3.67
N CYS A 375 -9.89 1.13 2.80
CA CYS A 375 -9.06 -0.02 2.43
C CYS A 375 -9.71 -0.80 1.28
N GLY A 376 -10.57 -1.79 1.58
CA GLY A 376 -11.17 -2.69 0.60
C GLY A 376 -12.48 -2.19 0.03
N THR A 377 -12.72 -2.46 -1.24
CA THR A 377 -13.95 -2.10 -1.96
C THR A 377 -14.60 -3.31 -2.62
N SER A 378 -13.79 -4.20 -3.15
CA SER A 378 -14.23 -5.45 -3.78
C SER A 378 -13.29 -6.60 -3.50
N CYS A 379 -13.80 -7.83 -3.66
CA CYS A 379 -13.02 -9.03 -3.43
C CYS A 379 -13.67 -10.22 -4.16
N ASN A 380 -12.86 -11.13 -4.69
CA ASN A 380 -13.38 -12.40 -5.18
C ASN A 380 -14.02 -13.20 -4.03
N PRO A 381 -15.19 -13.84 -4.26
CA PRO A 381 -15.89 -14.57 -3.20
C PRO A 381 -15.13 -15.83 -2.79
N ARG A 382 -14.97 -16.04 -1.48
CA ARG A 382 -14.26 -17.21 -0.94
C ARG A 382 -15.03 -18.52 -1.14
N GLY A 383 -16.34 -18.45 -0.99
CA GLY A 383 -17.23 -19.60 -1.06
C GLY A 383 -17.80 -19.87 -2.45
N GLY A 384 -17.61 -18.94 -3.38
CA GLY A 384 -18.21 -18.95 -4.71
C GLY A 384 -17.21 -19.11 -5.85
N GLU A 385 -17.68 -18.76 -7.04
CA GLU A 385 -16.85 -18.71 -8.23
C GLU A 385 -15.85 -17.56 -8.11
N ARG A 386 -14.57 -17.86 -8.19
CA ARG A 386 -13.53 -16.84 -8.34
C ARG A 386 -13.23 -16.67 -9.82
N ARG A 387 -13.14 -15.43 -10.26
CA ARG A 387 -12.77 -15.09 -11.65
C ARG A 387 -11.37 -14.44 -11.64
N PRO A 388 -10.30 -15.24 -11.80
CA PRO A 388 -8.92 -14.71 -11.82
C PRO A 388 -8.78 -13.60 -12.86
N GLY A 389 -8.14 -12.49 -12.47
CA GLY A 389 -8.03 -11.28 -13.28
C GLY A 389 -9.17 -10.28 -13.06
N SER A 390 -10.27 -10.69 -12.39
CA SER A 390 -11.25 -9.75 -11.86
C SER A 390 -10.89 -9.36 -10.42
N ILE A 391 -11.27 -8.17 -9.99
CA ILE A 391 -11.20 -7.74 -8.59
C ILE A 391 -12.40 -8.21 -7.77
N GLY A 392 -13.20 -9.13 -8.33
CA GLY A 392 -14.32 -9.78 -7.68
C GLY A 392 -15.60 -8.95 -7.61
N LEU A 393 -16.42 -9.26 -6.61
CA LEU A 393 -17.68 -8.58 -6.31
C LEU A 393 -17.43 -7.43 -5.33
N ARG A 394 -18.32 -6.44 -5.32
CA ARG A 394 -18.30 -5.39 -4.29
C ARG A 394 -18.36 -6.00 -2.89
N LEU A 395 -17.74 -5.37 -1.91
CA LEU A 395 -17.90 -5.75 -0.51
C LEU A 395 -19.30 -5.34 0.02
N PRO A 396 -19.79 -5.98 1.09
CA PRO A 396 -21.04 -5.57 1.72
C PRO A 396 -21.02 -4.07 2.09
N TYR A 397 -22.15 -3.40 1.86
CA TYR A 397 -22.35 -1.95 2.09
C TYR A 397 -21.49 -1.02 1.22
N CYS A 398 -20.57 -1.52 0.42
CA CYS A 398 -19.85 -0.74 -0.59
C CYS A 398 -20.67 -0.68 -1.87
N GLN A 399 -20.86 0.51 -2.40
CA GLN A 399 -21.50 0.71 -3.70
C GLN A 399 -20.41 0.98 -4.74
N VAL A 400 -20.51 0.29 -5.85
CA VAL A 400 -19.56 0.41 -6.97
C VAL A 400 -20.35 0.55 -8.26
N LYS A 401 -19.96 1.51 -9.08
CA LYS A 401 -20.47 1.65 -10.45
C LYS A 401 -19.36 2.03 -11.41
N VAL A 402 -19.62 1.83 -12.68
CA VAL A 402 -18.80 2.35 -13.76
C VAL A 402 -19.55 3.49 -14.43
N ALA A 403 -18.90 4.64 -14.55
CA ALA A 403 -19.48 5.86 -15.11
C ALA A 403 -18.81 6.22 -16.44
N VAL A 404 -19.63 6.62 -17.41
CA VAL A 404 -19.18 7.25 -18.65
C VAL A 404 -19.13 8.76 -18.42
N LEU A 405 -17.97 9.35 -18.67
CA LEU A 405 -17.73 10.79 -18.55
C LEU A 405 -17.56 11.40 -19.96
N ASP A 406 -17.84 12.69 -20.08
CA ASP A 406 -17.53 13.46 -21.30
C ASP A 406 -16.04 13.83 -21.38
N GLY A 407 -15.63 14.53 -22.44
CA GLY A 407 -14.24 14.96 -22.64
C GLY A 407 -13.73 15.99 -21.63
N GLU A 408 -14.63 16.58 -20.84
CA GLU A 408 -14.33 17.53 -19.76
C GLU A 408 -14.34 16.85 -18.37
N GLY A 409 -14.69 15.54 -18.31
CA GLY A 409 -14.73 14.76 -17.08
C GLY A 409 -16.09 14.81 -16.36
N ASN A 410 -17.13 15.38 -16.95
CA ASN A 410 -18.46 15.43 -16.36
C ASN A 410 -19.20 14.11 -16.53
N TYR A 411 -20.02 13.76 -15.55
CA TYR A 411 -20.85 12.56 -15.58
C TYR A 411 -21.92 12.64 -16.68
N LEU A 412 -21.95 11.66 -17.58
CA LEU A 412 -22.98 11.51 -18.60
C LEU A 412 -24.05 10.50 -18.20
N ARG A 413 -23.62 9.29 -17.84
CA ARG A 413 -24.49 8.16 -17.48
C ARG A 413 -23.71 7.03 -16.81
N ASP A 414 -24.40 6.08 -16.24
CA ASP A 414 -23.82 4.82 -15.85
C ASP A 414 -23.50 3.97 -17.11
N ALA A 415 -22.40 3.22 -17.06
CA ALA A 415 -22.02 2.31 -18.13
C ALA A 415 -22.95 1.10 -18.20
N ALA A 416 -23.16 0.57 -19.40
CA ALA A 416 -23.84 -0.70 -19.58
C ALA A 416 -22.96 -1.88 -19.07
N PRO A 417 -23.54 -3.07 -18.82
CA PRO A 417 -22.74 -4.25 -18.50
C PRO A 417 -21.65 -4.48 -19.55
N ASN A 418 -20.43 -4.75 -19.08
CA ASN A 418 -19.22 -4.92 -19.90
C ASN A 418 -18.70 -3.66 -20.63
N GLU A 419 -19.37 -2.51 -20.50
CA GLU A 419 -18.85 -1.25 -21.02
C GLU A 419 -17.76 -0.70 -20.09
N VAL A 420 -16.64 -0.29 -20.68
CA VAL A 420 -15.52 0.31 -19.95
C VAL A 420 -15.79 1.78 -19.65
N GLY A 421 -15.51 2.20 -18.43
CA GLY A 421 -15.61 3.59 -17.99
C GLY A 421 -14.85 3.82 -16.68
N ASN A 422 -15.15 4.91 -15.99
CA ASN A 422 -14.51 5.28 -14.73
C ASN A 422 -15.15 4.53 -13.57
N LEU A 423 -14.32 3.82 -12.78
CA LEU A 423 -14.76 3.13 -11.57
C LEU A 423 -15.05 4.15 -10.47
N CYS A 424 -16.26 4.11 -9.92
CA CYS A 424 -16.73 5.06 -8.92
C CYS A 424 -17.27 4.35 -7.69
N LEU A 425 -17.01 4.94 -6.53
CA LEU A 425 -17.32 4.38 -5.23
C LEU A 425 -18.25 5.29 -4.43
N LYS A 426 -19.12 4.64 -3.63
CA LYS A 426 -19.94 5.31 -2.62
C LYS A 426 -20.17 4.35 -1.46
N GLY A 427 -20.28 4.86 -0.24
CA GLY A 427 -20.60 4.04 0.92
C GLY A 427 -19.92 4.51 2.21
N PRO A 428 -20.10 3.73 3.29
CA PRO A 428 -19.68 4.12 4.65
C PRO A 428 -18.15 4.18 4.83
N THR A 429 -17.41 3.56 3.93
CA THR A 429 -15.94 3.50 3.99
C THR A 429 -15.26 4.55 3.13
N VAL A 430 -16.02 5.29 2.29
CA VAL A 430 -15.46 6.32 1.43
C VAL A 430 -15.22 7.59 2.24
N PHE A 431 -14.02 8.15 2.15
CA PHE A 431 -13.64 9.39 2.83
C PHE A 431 -14.49 10.60 2.40
N LYS A 432 -14.38 11.71 3.10
CA LYS A 432 -15.12 12.96 2.76
C LYS A 432 -14.33 13.91 1.86
N GLY A 433 -13.18 13.48 1.34
CA GLY A 433 -12.24 14.26 0.52
C GLY A 433 -10.88 14.42 1.18
N TYR A 434 -9.89 14.84 0.39
CA TYR A 434 -8.54 15.08 0.89
C TYR A 434 -8.47 16.29 1.82
N LEU A 435 -7.52 16.27 2.73
CA LEU A 435 -7.28 17.39 3.66
C LEU A 435 -6.94 18.68 2.90
N GLN A 436 -6.14 18.56 1.81
CA GLN A 436 -5.82 19.65 0.90
C GLN A 436 -7.02 19.93 -0.02
N GLN A 437 -7.73 21.03 0.19
CA GLN A 437 -8.98 21.35 -0.51
C GLN A 437 -8.84 21.50 -2.04
N ASP A 438 -7.68 21.97 -2.51
CA ASP A 438 -7.36 22.08 -3.94
C ASP A 438 -7.32 20.73 -4.66
N ARG A 439 -7.11 19.63 -3.90
CA ARG A 439 -7.09 18.25 -4.40
C ARG A 439 -8.46 17.61 -4.52
N ASN A 440 -9.51 18.31 -4.08
CA ASN A 440 -10.90 17.83 -4.12
C ASN A 440 -11.66 18.27 -5.37
N ARG A 441 -11.00 18.98 -6.30
CA ARG A 441 -11.59 19.29 -7.60
C ARG A 441 -11.69 18.00 -8.42
N ASP A 442 -12.83 17.81 -9.04
CA ASP A 442 -13.08 16.73 -10.02
C ASP A 442 -12.94 15.28 -9.50
N ILE A 443 -12.91 15.10 -8.15
CA ILE A 443 -12.90 13.75 -7.57
C ILE A 443 -14.31 13.21 -7.29
N TRP A 444 -15.34 14.08 -7.36
CA TRP A 444 -16.72 13.71 -7.13
C TRP A 444 -17.52 13.83 -8.42
N ILE A 445 -18.32 12.82 -8.72
CA ILE A 445 -19.23 12.82 -9.86
C ILE A 445 -20.67 12.55 -9.43
N GLY A 446 -21.62 13.13 -10.15
CA GLY A 446 -23.04 12.97 -9.87
C GLY A 446 -23.38 13.24 -8.40
N ASP A 447 -24.20 12.39 -7.80
CA ASP A 447 -24.67 12.51 -6.42
C ASP A 447 -23.65 11.99 -5.38
N GLY A 448 -22.43 12.52 -5.38
CA GLY A 448 -21.40 12.20 -4.39
C GLY A 448 -20.74 10.84 -4.57
N TRP A 449 -20.57 10.40 -5.80
CA TRP A 449 -19.73 9.25 -6.15
C TRP A 449 -18.27 9.67 -6.27
N PHE A 450 -17.41 9.00 -5.54
CA PHE A 450 -15.97 9.21 -5.64
C PHE A 450 -15.43 8.56 -6.92
N ASN A 451 -14.79 9.34 -7.79
CA ASN A 451 -14.08 8.86 -8.97
C ASN A 451 -12.68 8.40 -8.58
N THR A 452 -12.41 7.11 -8.70
CA THR A 452 -11.13 6.51 -8.29
C THR A 452 -9.96 6.87 -9.21
N GLY A 453 -10.26 7.29 -10.45
CA GLY A 453 -9.27 7.44 -11.52
C GLY A 453 -8.82 6.11 -12.13
N ASP A 454 -9.39 5.00 -11.69
CA ASP A 454 -9.21 3.69 -12.31
C ASP A 454 -10.30 3.44 -13.34
N LEU A 455 -9.95 2.77 -14.42
CA LEU A 455 -10.88 2.35 -15.47
C LEU A 455 -11.25 0.89 -15.29
N GLY A 456 -12.50 0.56 -15.60
CA GLY A 456 -12.98 -0.80 -15.48
C GLY A 456 -14.35 -1.02 -16.11
N ARG A 457 -14.84 -2.23 -15.99
CA ARG A 457 -16.20 -2.65 -16.37
C ARG A 457 -16.77 -3.56 -15.29
N ILE A 458 -18.08 -3.63 -15.24
CA ILE A 458 -18.82 -4.61 -14.42
C ILE A 458 -19.52 -5.55 -15.39
N ASP A 459 -19.38 -6.86 -15.18
CA ASP A 459 -20.06 -7.84 -16.01
C ASP A 459 -21.51 -8.10 -15.53
N GLU A 460 -22.24 -8.96 -16.24
CA GLU A 460 -23.66 -9.25 -15.98
C GLU A 460 -23.88 -9.92 -14.62
N ASP A 461 -22.87 -10.59 -14.08
CA ASP A 461 -22.92 -11.26 -12.77
C ASP A 461 -22.41 -10.35 -11.63
N GLY A 462 -22.01 -9.10 -11.93
CA GLY A 462 -21.55 -8.11 -10.97
C GLY A 462 -20.06 -8.17 -10.64
N TYR A 463 -19.27 -9.00 -11.34
CA TYR A 463 -17.81 -8.99 -11.18
C TYR A 463 -17.20 -7.76 -11.84
N ILE A 464 -16.24 -7.18 -11.14
CA ILE A 464 -15.57 -5.96 -11.53
C ILE A 464 -14.21 -6.31 -12.15
N TRP A 465 -13.93 -5.73 -13.32
CA TRP A 465 -12.70 -5.95 -14.08
C TRP A 465 -12.01 -4.61 -14.28
N LEU A 466 -10.80 -4.47 -13.77
CA LEU A 466 -9.98 -3.29 -14.04
C LEU A 466 -9.37 -3.40 -15.45
N THR A 467 -9.29 -2.25 -16.13
CA THR A 467 -8.68 -2.11 -17.45
C THR A 467 -7.54 -1.07 -17.42
N GLY A 468 -6.96 -0.85 -16.23
CA GLY A 468 -5.84 0.05 -16.00
C GLY A 468 -6.22 1.37 -15.34
N ARG A 469 -5.23 2.23 -15.17
CA ARG A 469 -5.42 3.61 -14.72
C ARG A 469 -5.42 4.54 -15.90
N SER A 470 -6.26 5.54 -15.91
CA SER A 470 -6.29 6.55 -16.97
C SER A 470 -4.91 7.20 -17.19
N LYS A 471 -4.13 7.38 -16.11
CA LYS A 471 -2.76 7.94 -16.15
C LYS A 471 -1.67 6.95 -16.55
N ASP A 472 -1.96 5.66 -16.57
CA ASP A 472 -0.99 4.60 -16.89
C ASP A 472 -1.16 4.05 -18.30
N LEU A 473 -2.23 4.44 -18.99
CA LEU A 473 -2.46 4.07 -20.39
C LEU A 473 -1.29 4.55 -21.26
N ILE A 474 -0.89 3.73 -22.19
CA ILE A 474 0.12 4.07 -23.21
C ILE A 474 -0.64 4.68 -24.38
N ILE A 475 -0.37 5.94 -24.69
CA ILE A 475 -1.12 6.70 -25.72
C ILE A 475 -0.37 6.65 -27.04
N ARG A 476 -0.71 5.67 -27.87
CA ARG A 476 -0.10 5.47 -29.18
C ARG A 476 -0.96 6.05 -30.29
N GLY A 477 -0.60 7.22 -30.82
CA GLY A 477 -1.33 7.85 -31.93
C GLY A 477 -2.80 8.13 -31.60
N GLY A 478 -3.12 8.49 -30.36
CA GLY A 478 -4.48 8.69 -29.86
C GLY A 478 -5.21 7.40 -29.44
N HIS A 479 -4.58 6.24 -29.61
CA HIS A 479 -5.12 4.96 -29.15
C HIS A 479 -4.61 4.62 -27.76
N ASN A 480 -5.52 4.34 -26.85
CA ASN A 480 -5.24 4.00 -25.45
C ASN A 480 -4.97 2.51 -25.30
N ILE A 481 -3.73 2.16 -24.95
CA ILE A 481 -3.29 0.78 -24.73
C ILE A 481 -3.20 0.53 -23.23
N ASP A 482 -3.88 -0.52 -22.76
CA ASP A 482 -3.75 -0.99 -21.40
C ASP A 482 -2.43 -1.78 -21.22
N PRO A 483 -1.49 -1.31 -20.36
CA PRO A 483 -0.27 -2.03 -20.09
C PRO A 483 -0.48 -3.46 -19.55
N GLN A 484 -1.59 -3.71 -18.84
CA GLN A 484 -1.87 -5.01 -18.22
C GLN A 484 -1.95 -6.12 -19.26
N MET A 485 -2.52 -5.88 -20.43
CA MET A 485 -2.62 -6.92 -21.48
C MET A 485 -1.24 -7.39 -21.97
N ILE A 486 -0.25 -6.48 -21.97
CA ILE A 486 1.15 -6.79 -22.32
C ILE A 486 1.79 -7.60 -21.21
N GLU A 487 1.61 -7.16 -19.98
CA GLU A 487 2.15 -7.81 -18.77
C GLU A 487 1.61 -9.24 -18.63
N GLU A 488 0.31 -9.43 -18.80
CA GLU A 488 -0.34 -10.75 -18.79
C GLU A 488 0.22 -11.69 -19.89
N ALA A 489 0.42 -11.19 -21.08
CA ALA A 489 1.00 -11.98 -22.16
C ALA A 489 2.42 -12.43 -21.81
N LEU A 490 3.25 -11.53 -21.29
CA LEU A 490 4.64 -11.81 -20.93
C LEU A 490 4.77 -12.74 -19.72
N HIS A 491 3.89 -12.64 -18.75
CA HIS A 491 3.87 -13.56 -17.60
C HIS A 491 3.57 -15.03 -17.97
N ARG A 492 3.02 -15.30 -19.17
CA ARG A 492 2.84 -16.68 -19.68
C ARG A 492 4.16 -17.32 -20.10
N HIS A 493 5.23 -16.53 -20.29
CA HIS A 493 6.53 -17.07 -20.61
C HIS A 493 7.18 -17.73 -19.39
N PRO A 494 7.69 -19.00 -19.48
CA PRO A 494 8.15 -19.76 -18.32
C PRO A 494 9.33 -19.12 -17.57
N ALA A 495 10.19 -18.36 -18.26
CA ALA A 495 11.35 -17.70 -17.67
C ALA A 495 11.01 -16.38 -16.96
N VAL A 496 9.83 -15.80 -17.16
CA VAL A 496 9.45 -14.49 -16.60
C VAL A 496 9.02 -14.62 -15.14
N ALA A 497 9.65 -13.84 -14.27
CA ALA A 497 9.22 -13.65 -12.88
C ALA A 497 8.28 -12.46 -12.74
N LEU A 498 8.68 -11.30 -13.28
CA LEU A 498 7.90 -10.06 -13.26
C LEU A 498 8.00 -9.36 -14.61
N ALA A 499 6.90 -8.76 -15.05
CA ALA A 499 6.80 -7.94 -16.24
C ALA A 499 6.10 -6.64 -15.92
N ALA A 500 6.56 -5.54 -16.49
CA ALA A 500 5.91 -4.23 -16.41
C ALA A 500 5.99 -3.52 -17.76
N ALA A 501 4.86 -3.03 -18.24
CA ALA A 501 4.80 -2.28 -19.49
C ALA A 501 4.54 -0.80 -19.25
N VAL A 502 5.23 0.04 -20.03
CA VAL A 502 5.10 1.50 -20.01
C VAL A 502 5.20 2.06 -21.43
N GLY A 503 4.79 3.30 -21.61
CA GLY A 503 5.06 4.06 -22.84
C GLY A 503 6.50 4.58 -22.85
N LYS A 504 7.23 4.39 -23.97
CA LYS A 504 8.42 5.17 -24.31
C LYS A 504 8.04 6.29 -25.25
N PRO A 505 8.65 7.46 -25.18
CA PRO A 505 8.35 8.56 -26.10
C PRO A 505 8.69 8.20 -27.55
N ASP A 506 7.83 8.65 -28.46
CA ASP A 506 8.02 8.51 -29.90
C ASP A 506 7.57 9.79 -30.62
N ALA A 507 8.41 10.29 -31.54
CA ALA A 507 8.18 11.56 -32.23
C ALA A 507 6.94 11.56 -33.14
N LYS A 508 6.44 10.39 -33.58
CA LYS A 508 5.30 10.28 -34.51
C LYS A 508 4.03 9.79 -33.84
N ALA A 509 4.18 8.81 -32.94
CA ALA A 509 3.05 8.16 -32.29
C ALA A 509 2.74 8.71 -30.88
N GLY A 510 3.55 9.67 -30.41
CA GLY A 510 3.49 10.14 -29.01
C GLY A 510 4.16 9.15 -28.08
N GLU A 511 3.58 7.96 -27.92
CA GLU A 511 4.18 6.87 -27.15
C GLU A 511 4.16 5.54 -27.93
N LEU A 512 5.13 4.69 -27.62
CA LEU A 512 5.17 3.29 -28.04
C LEU A 512 5.29 2.38 -26.83
N PRO A 513 4.57 1.23 -26.81
CA PRO A 513 4.66 0.30 -25.69
C PRO A 513 6.03 -0.37 -25.65
N VAL A 514 6.60 -0.45 -24.44
CA VAL A 514 7.81 -1.23 -24.11
C VAL A 514 7.58 -2.01 -22.83
N ALA A 515 8.34 -3.08 -22.62
CA ALA A 515 8.23 -3.90 -21.42
C ALA A 515 9.59 -4.10 -20.75
N TYR A 516 9.57 -4.02 -19.42
CA TYR A 516 10.68 -4.37 -18.54
C TYR A 516 10.42 -5.75 -17.96
N ILE A 517 11.42 -6.62 -18.02
CA ILE A 517 11.30 -8.01 -17.61
C ILE A 517 12.37 -8.36 -16.59
N GLN A 518 11.93 -8.92 -15.46
CA GLN A 518 12.80 -9.62 -14.52
C GLN A 518 12.61 -11.12 -14.71
N LEU A 519 13.70 -11.84 -14.98
CA LEU A 519 13.69 -13.28 -15.13
C LEU A 519 13.67 -13.99 -13.76
N LYS A 520 13.18 -15.23 -13.75
CA LYS A 520 13.27 -16.11 -12.59
C LYS A 520 14.74 -16.45 -12.31
N PRO A 521 15.13 -16.67 -11.04
CA PRO A 521 16.49 -17.10 -10.71
C PRO A 521 16.91 -18.33 -11.49
N GLY A 522 18.05 -18.25 -12.17
CA GLY A 522 18.60 -19.34 -12.98
C GLY A 522 17.92 -19.56 -14.33
N ALA A 523 16.87 -18.82 -14.66
CA ALA A 523 16.27 -18.85 -15.99
C ALA A 523 17.02 -17.93 -16.96
N SER A 524 16.96 -18.24 -18.25
CA SER A 524 17.47 -17.41 -19.34
C SER A 524 16.44 -17.28 -20.45
N ALA A 525 16.34 -16.10 -21.01
CA ALA A 525 15.57 -15.80 -22.22
C ALA A 525 16.18 -14.55 -22.85
N SER A 526 16.21 -14.47 -24.18
CA SER A 526 16.66 -13.25 -24.85
C SER A 526 15.52 -12.24 -25.01
N GLU A 527 15.86 -10.99 -25.24
CA GLU A 527 14.87 -9.92 -25.50
C GLU A 527 14.08 -10.24 -26.78
N GLU A 528 14.73 -10.81 -27.81
CA GLU A 528 14.09 -11.24 -29.05
C GLU A 528 13.09 -12.38 -28.83
N GLU A 529 13.45 -13.39 -28.04
CA GLU A 529 12.56 -14.50 -27.68
C GLU A 529 11.31 -14.00 -26.97
N LEU A 530 11.48 -13.09 -26.00
CA LEU A 530 10.39 -12.50 -25.24
C LEU A 530 9.51 -11.59 -26.14
N LEU A 531 10.11 -10.86 -27.07
CA LEU A 531 9.39 -10.03 -28.04
C LEU A 531 8.57 -10.89 -29.00
N GLU A 532 9.14 -11.99 -29.49
CA GLU A 532 8.42 -12.96 -30.31
C GLU A 532 7.25 -13.59 -29.53
N HIS A 533 7.49 -13.95 -28.25
CA HIS A 533 6.44 -14.45 -27.38
C HIS A 533 5.31 -13.40 -27.20
N ALA A 534 5.65 -12.15 -26.91
CA ALA A 534 4.67 -11.06 -26.79
C ALA A 534 3.88 -10.87 -28.09
N SER A 535 4.53 -10.93 -29.26
CA SER A 535 3.87 -10.76 -30.56
C SER A 535 2.79 -11.81 -30.84
N ARG A 536 2.94 -13.01 -30.27
CA ARG A 536 1.99 -14.12 -30.43
C ARG A 536 0.85 -14.09 -29.40
N HIS A 537 1.07 -13.50 -28.23
CA HIS A 537 0.16 -13.63 -27.08
C HIS A 537 -0.53 -12.31 -26.69
N VAL A 538 -0.01 -11.16 -27.09
CA VAL A 538 -0.70 -9.87 -26.91
C VAL A 538 -1.88 -9.83 -27.87
N PRO A 539 -3.12 -9.69 -27.36
CA PRO A 539 -4.32 -9.82 -28.20
C PRO A 539 -4.50 -8.68 -29.20
N GLU A 540 -3.85 -7.54 -28.95
CA GLU A 540 -3.97 -6.35 -29.77
C GLU A 540 -2.64 -6.00 -30.44
N ARG A 541 -2.63 -5.92 -31.76
CA ARG A 541 -1.41 -5.65 -32.53
C ARG A 541 -0.74 -4.30 -32.20
N ALA A 542 -1.54 -3.29 -31.87
CA ALA A 542 -1.02 -1.97 -31.48
C ALA A 542 -0.30 -2.00 -30.13
N ALA A 543 -0.67 -2.92 -29.26
CA ALA A 543 -0.13 -3.11 -27.91
C ALA A 543 1.15 -3.97 -27.87
N VAL A 544 1.51 -4.66 -28.97
CA VAL A 544 2.75 -5.43 -29.00
C VAL A 544 3.93 -4.50 -28.72
N PRO A 545 4.74 -4.78 -27.66
CA PRO A 545 5.85 -3.93 -27.27
C PRO A 545 6.86 -3.78 -28.42
N LYS A 546 7.47 -2.61 -28.51
CA LYS A 546 8.51 -2.34 -29.51
C LYS A 546 9.87 -2.82 -29.05
N ASP A 547 10.11 -2.73 -27.74
CA ASP A 547 11.31 -3.23 -27.10
C ASP A 547 10.96 -3.98 -25.84
N ILE A 548 11.78 -4.94 -25.51
CA ILE A 548 11.83 -5.60 -24.21
C ILE A 548 13.18 -5.34 -23.59
N TRP A 549 13.19 -4.92 -22.33
CA TRP A 549 14.43 -4.66 -21.60
C TRP A 549 14.52 -5.57 -20.39
N LEU A 550 15.57 -6.37 -20.34
CA LEU A 550 15.88 -7.20 -19.18
C LEU A 550 16.48 -6.37 -18.06
N ILE A 551 15.98 -6.56 -16.84
CA ILE A 551 16.46 -5.89 -15.63
C ILE A 551 16.71 -6.90 -14.52
N GLU A 552 17.71 -6.66 -13.70
CA GLU A 552 18.04 -7.54 -12.58
C GLU A 552 16.95 -7.55 -11.49
N SER A 553 16.37 -6.38 -11.22
CA SER A 553 15.36 -6.20 -10.18
C SER A 553 14.30 -5.20 -10.62
N MET A 554 13.04 -5.58 -10.48
CA MET A 554 11.91 -4.70 -10.74
C MET A 554 11.85 -3.61 -9.67
N PRO A 555 11.81 -2.32 -10.04
CA PRO A 555 11.63 -1.26 -9.06
C PRO A 555 10.26 -1.39 -8.39
N VAL A 556 10.24 -1.31 -7.07
CA VAL A 556 9.02 -1.47 -6.28
C VAL A 556 8.83 -0.32 -5.30
N THR A 557 7.57 -0.04 -4.97
CA THR A 557 7.20 0.89 -3.90
C THR A 557 7.49 0.30 -2.52
N ALA A 558 7.36 1.12 -1.47
CA ALA A 558 7.51 0.68 -0.08
C ALA A 558 6.61 -0.51 0.31
N VAL A 559 5.48 -0.65 -0.37
CA VAL A 559 4.52 -1.76 -0.16
C VAL A 559 4.73 -2.93 -1.13
N GLY A 560 5.80 -2.91 -1.94
CA GLY A 560 6.16 -3.99 -2.86
C GLY A 560 5.42 -3.98 -4.21
N LYS A 561 4.70 -2.92 -4.57
CA LYS A 561 4.08 -2.77 -5.90
C LYS A 561 5.14 -2.36 -6.91
N THR A 562 5.05 -2.83 -8.15
CA THR A 562 5.88 -2.33 -9.27
C THR A 562 5.77 -0.81 -9.39
N PHE A 563 6.91 -0.14 -9.41
CA PHE A 563 6.99 1.32 -9.45
C PHE A 563 7.19 1.80 -10.89
N LYS A 564 6.10 1.80 -11.68
CA LYS A 564 6.10 2.21 -13.10
C LYS A 564 6.66 3.62 -13.37
N PRO A 565 6.52 4.63 -12.47
CA PRO A 565 7.16 5.92 -12.70
C PRO A 565 8.67 5.85 -12.93
N ALA A 566 9.40 5.03 -12.16
CA ALA A 566 10.84 4.85 -12.38
C ALA A 566 11.13 4.24 -13.74
N LEU A 567 10.30 3.28 -14.18
CA LEU A 567 10.43 2.66 -15.50
C LEU A 567 10.17 3.65 -16.64
N ARG A 568 9.20 4.57 -16.47
CA ARG A 568 8.96 5.64 -17.45
C ARG A 568 10.13 6.61 -17.56
N LEU A 569 10.71 7.03 -16.42
CA LEU A 569 11.90 7.89 -16.43
C LEU A 569 13.07 7.21 -17.13
N ASP A 570 13.28 5.90 -16.87
CA ASP A 570 14.31 5.12 -17.56
C ASP A 570 14.02 4.96 -19.06
N ALA A 571 12.75 4.74 -19.46
CA ALA A 571 12.36 4.65 -20.87
C ALA A 571 12.64 5.96 -21.63
N ILE A 572 12.33 7.11 -21.01
CA ILE A 572 12.65 8.42 -21.58
C ILE A 572 14.16 8.59 -21.70
N ARG A 573 14.90 8.27 -20.64
CA ARG A 573 16.37 8.36 -20.62
C ARG A 573 16.99 7.55 -21.76
N ARG A 574 16.59 6.28 -21.93
CA ARG A 574 17.09 5.39 -22.98
C ARG A 574 16.85 5.94 -24.40
N VAL A 575 15.63 6.43 -24.64
CA VAL A 575 15.30 7.05 -25.94
C VAL A 575 16.15 8.28 -26.18
N LEU A 576 16.25 9.18 -25.22
CA LEU A 576 17.03 10.40 -25.38
C LEU A 576 18.53 10.15 -25.49
N GLU A 577 19.08 9.15 -24.79
CA GLU A 577 20.48 8.72 -24.95
C GLU A 577 20.73 8.17 -26.34
N GLU A 578 19.84 7.32 -26.88
CA GLU A 578 19.97 6.76 -28.22
C GLU A 578 19.91 7.85 -29.29
N GLU A 579 18.94 8.74 -29.19
CA GLU A 579 18.76 9.83 -30.16
C GLU A 579 19.91 10.87 -30.07
N SER A 580 20.33 11.23 -28.84
CA SER A 580 21.41 12.20 -28.64
C SER A 580 22.76 11.71 -29.18
N ARG A 581 23.02 10.39 -29.18
CA ARG A 581 24.23 9.80 -29.79
C ARG A 581 24.39 10.12 -31.28
N ARG A 582 23.28 10.37 -31.97
CA ARG A 582 23.32 10.81 -33.39
C ARG A 582 23.95 12.19 -33.56
N ILE A 583 23.96 13.00 -32.49
CA ILE A 583 24.55 14.35 -32.48
C ILE A 583 25.94 14.33 -31.86
N ALA A 584 26.08 13.68 -30.69
CA ALA A 584 27.36 13.50 -30.02
C ALA A 584 27.30 12.35 -29.02
N GLU A 585 28.35 11.52 -28.96
CA GLU A 585 28.41 10.33 -28.08
C GLU A 585 28.62 10.68 -26.59
N ASP A 586 29.05 11.89 -26.28
CA ASP A 586 29.44 12.37 -24.96
C ASP A 586 28.33 13.08 -24.21
N ILE A 587 27.11 13.15 -24.76
CA ILE A 587 25.93 13.73 -24.09
C ILE A 587 25.42 12.80 -23.00
N ARG A 588 25.31 13.32 -21.79
CA ARG A 588 24.70 12.61 -20.67
C ARG A 588 23.26 13.05 -20.48
N VAL A 589 22.36 12.08 -20.32
CA VAL A 589 20.93 12.32 -20.08
C VAL A 589 20.56 11.88 -18.69
N GLU A 590 19.95 12.76 -17.93
CA GLU A 590 19.31 12.49 -16.65
C GLU A 590 17.83 12.86 -16.79
N VAL A 591 16.93 12.00 -16.29
CA VAL A 591 15.49 12.26 -16.31
C VAL A 591 14.96 12.15 -14.90
N VAL A 592 14.30 13.20 -14.45
CA VAL A 592 13.78 13.31 -13.09
C VAL A 592 12.28 13.56 -13.07
N ALA A 593 11.63 13.19 -12.01
CA ALA A 593 10.27 13.65 -11.73
C ALA A 593 10.32 15.15 -11.35
N ASP A 594 9.45 15.95 -11.95
CA ASP A 594 9.36 17.40 -11.72
C ASP A 594 7.92 17.79 -11.37
N GLU A 595 7.73 18.58 -10.33
CA GLU A 595 6.39 18.95 -9.85
C GLU A 595 5.58 19.77 -10.85
N ARG A 596 6.25 20.62 -11.63
CA ARG A 596 5.62 21.53 -12.58
C ARG A 596 5.43 20.89 -13.96
N HIS A 597 6.38 20.04 -14.36
CA HIS A 597 6.46 19.46 -15.71
C HIS A 597 6.11 17.97 -15.76
N GLY A 598 5.89 17.32 -14.62
CA GLY A 598 5.67 15.88 -14.49
C GLY A 598 6.97 15.09 -14.68
N GLN A 599 7.62 15.26 -15.82
CA GLN A 599 8.90 14.63 -16.18
C GLN A 599 9.78 15.68 -16.85
N LEU A 600 11.05 15.75 -16.42
CA LEU A 600 12.02 16.71 -16.94
C LEU A 600 13.32 16.01 -17.28
N ALA A 601 13.75 16.15 -18.53
CA ALA A 601 15.04 15.64 -18.99
C ALA A 601 16.11 16.73 -18.89
N HIS A 602 17.24 16.39 -18.29
CA HIS A 602 18.46 17.22 -18.26
C HIS A 602 19.50 16.59 -19.18
N LEU A 603 19.89 17.32 -20.23
CA LEU A 603 20.94 16.90 -21.13
C LEU A 603 22.21 17.71 -20.83
N HIS A 604 23.22 17.03 -20.34
CA HIS A 604 24.54 17.59 -20.07
C HIS A 604 25.42 17.45 -21.32
N VAL A 605 25.69 18.57 -21.95
CA VAL A 605 26.30 18.61 -23.28
C VAL A 605 27.69 19.24 -23.21
N PRO A 606 28.76 18.45 -23.36
CA PRO A 606 30.10 19.00 -23.47
C PRO A 606 30.23 19.92 -24.72
N ALA A 607 30.90 21.06 -24.51
CA ALA A 607 31.11 22.05 -25.56
C ALA A 607 29.80 22.42 -26.31
N LEU A 608 28.77 22.82 -25.59
CA LEU A 608 27.47 23.22 -26.12
C LEU A 608 27.61 24.55 -26.89
N ASP A 609 27.83 24.47 -28.22
CA ASP A 609 27.79 25.60 -29.15
C ASP A 609 26.38 25.79 -29.74
N GLU A 610 26.20 26.86 -30.52
CA GLU A 610 24.93 27.17 -31.19
C GLU A 610 24.47 26.04 -32.14
N ARG A 611 25.39 25.38 -32.82
CA ARG A 611 25.10 24.31 -33.78
C ARG A 611 24.59 23.07 -33.06
N ARG A 612 25.26 22.64 -31.99
CA ARG A 612 24.82 21.49 -31.16
C ARG A 612 23.49 21.81 -30.49
N ARG A 613 23.32 23.05 -30.00
CA ARG A 613 22.05 23.48 -29.38
C ARG A 613 20.92 23.37 -30.40
N ALA A 614 21.05 23.96 -31.56
CA ALA A 614 20.01 23.91 -32.61
C ALA A 614 19.67 22.47 -33.03
N ALA A 615 20.68 21.62 -33.18
CA ALA A 615 20.45 20.21 -33.53
C ALA A 615 19.71 19.45 -32.43
N LEU A 616 20.02 19.71 -31.16
CA LEU A 616 19.30 19.10 -30.04
C LEU A 616 17.86 19.63 -29.89
N GLU A 617 17.66 20.93 -30.09
CA GLU A 617 16.33 21.55 -30.05
C GLU A 617 15.43 21.04 -31.20
N GLU A 618 15.99 20.85 -32.38
CA GLU A 618 15.29 20.23 -33.51
C GLU A 618 14.91 18.77 -33.21
N LEU A 619 15.87 17.99 -32.70
CA LEU A 619 15.64 16.59 -32.33
C LEU A 619 14.57 16.47 -31.25
N LEU A 620 14.73 17.22 -30.14
CA LEU A 620 13.86 17.15 -28.99
C LEU A 620 12.49 17.77 -29.22
N GLY A 621 12.38 18.74 -30.15
CA GLY A 621 11.12 19.35 -30.57
C GLY A 621 10.12 18.38 -31.20
N GLY A 622 10.58 17.21 -31.64
CA GLY A 622 9.73 16.13 -32.13
C GLY A 622 9.04 15.33 -31.03
N TYR A 623 9.47 15.47 -29.76
CA TYR A 623 8.96 14.71 -28.64
C TYR A 623 8.11 15.59 -27.69
N ALA A 624 7.02 15.06 -27.20
CA ALA A 624 6.19 15.72 -26.20
C ALA A 624 6.84 15.64 -24.79
N LEU A 625 8.06 16.18 -24.65
CA LEU A 625 8.87 16.11 -23.44
C LEU A 625 9.34 17.49 -22.99
N ASN A 626 9.45 17.68 -21.69
CA ASN A 626 10.12 18.85 -21.10
C ASN A 626 11.62 18.55 -20.92
N TYR A 627 12.48 19.46 -21.36
CA TYR A 627 13.93 19.29 -21.24
C TYR A 627 14.67 20.57 -20.92
N ARG A 628 15.89 20.41 -20.43
CA ARG A 628 16.88 21.48 -20.21
C ARG A 628 18.24 21.06 -20.75
N LEU A 629 18.90 21.96 -21.46
CA LEU A 629 20.27 21.77 -21.94
C LEU A 629 21.25 22.45 -20.99
N HIS A 630 22.23 21.71 -20.53
CA HIS A 630 23.30 22.18 -19.64
C HIS A 630 24.63 22.07 -20.37
N ALA A 631 25.37 23.17 -20.46
CA ALA A 631 26.77 23.16 -20.90
C ALA A 631 27.64 22.60 -19.76
N VAL A 632 28.50 21.62 -20.08
CA VAL A 632 29.39 20.96 -19.13
C VAL A 632 30.85 21.12 -19.58
#